data_fb715afbcd1e0b4bf8845c55ef5d1a35
#
_entry.id   fb715afbcd1e0b4bf8845c55ef5d1a35
#
_cell.length_a   1.000
_cell.length_b   1.000
_cell.length_c   1.000
_cell.angle_alpha   90.00
_cell.angle_beta   90.00
_cell.angle_gamma   90.00
#
_symmetry.space_group_name_H-M   'P 1'
#
loop_
_entity.id
_entity.type
_entity.pdbx_description
1 polymer ?
#
loop_
_entity_poly.entity_id
_entity_poly.type
_entity_poly.pdbx_seq_one_letter_code
_entity_poly.pdbx_strand_id
1 'polypeptide(L)'
;MLSVLKIENIAIIESAEIEFSKGFNVLSGETGAGKSIILDSINAVLGFRTSRELIRTGANEARVTALFSCIEKRVEGKLSELSLPLSPDGTLLISRTISPDKNVCKVNNALTNVSALREIGAELISIHGQQDNRELLNSETHIGYIDVIGGLQNYVSEYKEAYEKLIDIKAKIKRLSGDKEEKARRIDILSYQIDEIEKAEINPGEWDKLKERRNELLNFEKIQGSLSSAYCALNGGDSFTGAVEMLSGAFRELTSVSSFSDDLNKLASKLGDLYYEASDISDSIRDAVSDDGFSQAELENIENRLDLLYKLSKKYGATEEDILFFAEKAQKELNEISFSDEKLEELKEEYSLLLEKTKNLAVKLSEERKKTSIDFSEKVCNELQYLDMPNVEFLVDFKEVSLYENGIDEAEFLISANAGEIPKPITKIASGGELSRIMLALKTVMAHKDKIETMIFDEIDSGVSGRAALKVANKLKQVSNGKQVLCVTHLSQLMSYADTHYLIEKAVRDGKTYTSVTILDFEGRKREIARVISGGEITQAQLENAEEMLKTGGVL
;
A
#
# COMPACT_ATOMS: atom_id res chain seq x y z
N MET A 1 -12.03 -5.57 3.67
CA MET A 1 -12.77 -4.55 2.88
C MET A 1 -12.53 -3.15 3.42
N LEU A 2 -12.65 -2.11 2.58
CA LEU A 2 -12.55 -0.71 2.98
C LEU A 2 -13.81 -0.28 3.73
N SER A 3 -13.69 0.10 5.00
CA SER A 3 -14.84 0.48 5.83
C SER A 3 -14.99 1.99 5.94
N VAL A 4 -13.90 2.72 6.17
CA VAL A 4 -13.93 4.18 6.31
C VAL A 4 -12.76 4.79 5.54
N LEU A 5 -13.05 5.88 4.83
CA LEU A 5 -12.04 6.73 4.20
C LEU A 5 -12.18 8.15 4.74
N LYS A 6 -11.15 8.65 5.41
CA LYS A 6 -11.08 10.02 5.86
C LYS A 6 -10.07 10.80 5.03
N ILE A 7 -10.49 11.93 4.49
CA ILE A 7 -9.72 12.80 3.62
C ILE A 7 -9.63 14.18 4.27
N GLU A 8 -8.44 14.73 4.42
CA GLU A 8 -8.21 16.05 4.99
C GLU A 8 -7.25 16.85 4.10
N ASN A 9 -7.67 18.05 3.70
CA ASN A 9 -6.89 19.01 2.90
C ASN A 9 -6.38 18.48 1.56
N ILE A 10 -7.22 17.76 0.82
CA ILE A 10 -6.89 17.29 -0.54
C ILE A 10 -7.68 18.08 -1.58
N ALA A 11 -6.98 18.75 -2.45
CA ALA A 11 -7.50 19.56 -3.56
C ALA A 11 -8.66 20.46 -3.10
N ILE A 12 -9.91 20.19 -3.51
CA ILE A 12 -11.10 20.95 -3.10
C ILE A 12 -11.76 20.39 -1.83
N ILE A 13 -11.30 19.25 -1.32
CA ILE A 13 -11.84 18.62 -0.10
C ILE A 13 -11.05 19.16 1.11
N GLU A 14 -11.74 19.87 2.00
CA GLU A 14 -11.15 20.29 3.28
C GLU A 14 -11.18 19.13 4.29
N SER A 15 -12.34 18.52 4.48
CA SER A 15 -12.52 17.34 5.30
C SER A 15 -13.73 16.56 4.78
N ALA A 16 -13.55 15.26 4.58
CA ALA A 16 -14.61 14.32 4.26
C ALA A 16 -14.34 12.99 4.97
N GLU A 17 -15.41 12.39 5.48
CA GLU A 17 -15.38 11.04 6.04
C GLU A 17 -16.48 10.25 5.34
N ILE A 18 -16.08 9.10 4.76
CA ILE A 18 -16.95 8.26 3.93
C ILE A 18 -16.92 6.86 4.53
N GLU A 19 -18.09 6.42 4.97
CA GLU A 19 -18.30 5.03 5.41
C GLU A 19 -18.80 4.21 4.23
N PHE A 20 -18.05 3.19 3.83
CA PHE A 20 -18.40 2.31 2.73
C PHE A 20 -19.10 1.05 3.23
N SER A 21 -20.14 0.65 2.50
CA SER A 21 -20.91 -0.56 2.79
C SER A 21 -20.36 -1.77 2.02
N LYS A 22 -20.78 -2.98 2.45
CA LYS A 22 -20.61 -4.20 1.64
C LYS A 22 -21.42 -4.10 0.37
N GLY A 23 -21.08 -4.93 -0.63
CA GLY A 23 -21.82 -4.99 -1.87
C GLY A 23 -21.45 -3.88 -2.85
N PHE A 24 -22.40 -3.45 -3.65
CA PHE A 24 -22.20 -2.51 -4.74
C PHE A 24 -22.42 -1.06 -4.29
N ASN A 25 -21.35 -0.30 -4.21
CA ASN A 25 -21.31 1.11 -3.84
C ASN A 25 -21.10 1.97 -5.09
N VAL A 26 -21.95 2.95 -5.31
CA VAL A 26 -21.83 3.90 -6.42
C VAL A 26 -21.56 5.30 -5.90
N LEU A 27 -20.59 5.97 -6.53
CA LEU A 27 -20.28 7.38 -6.30
C LEU A 27 -20.72 8.19 -7.52
N SER A 28 -21.74 9.04 -7.35
CA SER A 28 -22.23 9.96 -8.37
C SER A 28 -21.94 11.41 -8.01
N GLY A 29 -22.21 12.32 -8.93
CA GLY A 29 -22.06 13.75 -8.75
C GLY A 29 -21.62 14.43 -10.04
N GLU A 30 -21.57 15.75 -10.04
CA GLU A 30 -21.17 16.53 -11.22
C GLU A 30 -19.70 16.29 -11.61
N THR A 31 -19.38 16.52 -12.89
CA THR A 31 -18.00 16.45 -13.39
C THR A 31 -17.13 17.47 -12.64
N GLY A 32 -16.03 17.00 -12.07
CA GLY A 32 -15.16 17.85 -11.25
C GLY A 32 -15.65 18.08 -9.80
N ALA A 33 -16.72 17.39 -9.34
CA ALA A 33 -17.22 17.53 -7.96
C ALA A 33 -16.32 16.88 -6.90
N GLY A 34 -15.28 16.17 -7.28
CA GLY A 34 -14.39 15.51 -6.33
C GLY A 34 -14.34 13.98 -6.45
N LYS A 35 -15.07 13.39 -7.41
CA LYS A 35 -15.05 11.94 -7.64
C LYS A 35 -13.63 11.38 -7.84
N SER A 36 -12.89 11.96 -8.77
CA SER A 36 -11.49 11.60 -9.02
C SER A 36 -10.60 11.86 -7.81
N ILE A 37 -10.90 12.91 -7.02
CA ILE A 37 -10.13 13.23 -5.80
C ILE A 37 -10.31 12.15 -4.72
N ILE A 38 -11.49 11.53 -4.61
CA ILE A 38 -11.70 10.39 -3.71
C ILE A 38 -10.85 9.19 -4.15
N LEU A 39 -10.82 8.90 -5.46
CA LEU A 39 -9.97 7.85 -6.01
C LEU A 39 -8.47 8.16 -5.84
N ASP A 40 -8.06 9.40 -6.09
CA ASP A 40 -6.69 9.85 -5.85
C ASP A 40 -6.30 9.73 -4.38
N SER A 41 -7.27 9.97 -3.47
CA SER A 41 -7.07 9.77 -2.04
C SER A 41 -6.88 8.30 -1.68
N ILE A 42 -7.68 7.40 -2.27
CA ILE A 42 -7.52 5.96 -2.11
C ILE A 42 -6.16 5.53 -2.68
N ASN A 43 -5.81 5.97 -3.88
CA ASN A 43 -4.50 5.72 -4.47
C ASN A 43 -3.36 6.21 -3.57
N ALA A 44 -3.51 7.40 -3.00
CA ALA A 44 -2.52 7.97 -2.10
C ALA A 44 -2.29 7.07 -0.88
N VAL A 45 -3.34 6.63 -0.19
CA VAL A 45 -3.22 5.81 1.02
C VAL A 45 -2.72 4.39 0.73
N LEU A 46 -2.93 3.89 -0.49
CA LEU A 46 -2.40 2.60 -0.96
C LEU A 46 -0.93 2.65 -1.44
N GLY A 47 -0.26 3.80 -1.32
CA GLY A 47 1.15 3.90 -1.66
C GLY A 47 1.44 4.23 -3.13
N PHE A 48 0.46 4.60 -3.93
CA PHE A 48 0.71 5.08 -5.29
C PHE A 48 1.39 6.46 -5.27
N ARG A 49 2.01 6.80 -6.42
CA ARG A 49 2.70 8.08 -6.57
C ARG A 49 1.71 9.24 -6.50
N THR A 50 1.99 10.21 -5.65
CA THR A 50 1.16 11.41 -5.48
C THR A 50 1.95 12.65 -5.92
N SER A 51 1.24 13.63 -6.50
CA SER A 51 1.83 14.95 -6.77
C SER A 51 1.61 15.88 -5.56
N ARG A 52 2.46 16.90 -5.43
CA ARG A 52 2.29 17.96 -4.42
C ARG A 52 1.04 18.82 -4.66
N GLU A 53 0.53 18.81 -5.88
CA GLU A 53 -0.70 19.52 -6.28
C GLU A 53 -1.96 18.95 -5.60
N LEU A 54 -1.86 17.74 -5.02
CA LEU A 54 -2.93 17.18 -4.19
C LEU A 54 -3.19 17.96 -2.91
N ILE A 55 -2.21 18.74 -2.41
CA ILE A 55 -2.39 19.53 -1.19
C ILE A 55 -3.31 20.71 -1.50
N ARG A 56 -4.37 20.88 -0.68
CA ARG A 56 -5.30 21.99 -0.81
C ARG A 56 -4.59 23.33 -0.73
N THR A 57 -4.94 24.24 -1.62
CA THR A 57 -4.38 25.60 -1.62
C THR A 57 -4.61 26.28 -0.26
N GLY A 58 -3.51 26.69 0.37
CA GLY A 58 -3.52 27.32 1.69
C GLY A 58 -3.38 26.35 2.87
N ALA A 59 -3.28 25.04 2.62
CA ALA A 59 -2.95 24.04 3.65
C ALA A 59 -1.45 23.69 3.60
N ASN A 60 -0.90 23.35 4.76
CA ASN A 60 0.51 22.94 4.89
C ASN A 60 0.71 21.45 4.62
N GLU A 61 -0.33 20.65 4.82
CA GLU A 61 -0.31 19.20 4.60
C GLU A 61 -1.68 18.69 4.18
N ALA A 62 -1.67 17.56 3.49
CA ALA A 62 -2.84 16.75 3.16
C ALA A 62 -2.73 15.41 3.89
N ARG A 63 -3.86 14.87 4.34
CA ARG A 63 -3.88 13.58 5.02
C ARG A 63 -5.01 12.70 4.50
N VAL A 64 -4.68 11.44 4.28
CA VAL A 64 -5.67 10.39 4.01
C VAL A 64 -5.51 9.29 5.04
N THR A 65 -6.65 8.84 5.56
CA THR A 65 -6.70 7.70 6.47
C THR A 65 -7.76 6.72 5.96
N ALA A 66 -7.40 5.45 5.85
CA ALA A 66 -8.29 4.38 5.44
C ALA A 66 -8.33 3.31 6.53
N LEU A 67 -9.54 2.91 6.91
CA LEU A 67 -9.80 1.81 7.83
C LEU A 67 -10.33 0.62 7.05
N PHE A 68 -9.65 -0.51 7.20
CA PHE A 68 -10.07 -1.78 6.62
C PHE A 68 -10.55 -2.71 7.73
N SER A 69 -11.65 -3.42 7.48
CA SER A 69 -12.19 -4.46 8.36
C SER A 69 -12.15 -5.83 7.69
N CYS A 70 -12.29 -6.89 8.48
CA CYS A 70 -12.28 -8.28 8.00
C CYS A 70 -11.00 -8.60 7.21
N ILE A 71 -9.85 -8.40 7.84
CA ILE A 71 -8.56 -8.63 7.21
C ILE A 71 -8.33 -10.13 7.00
N GLU A 72 -7.98 -10.53 5.79
CA GLU A 72 -7.64 -11.90 5.45
C GLU A 72 -6.26 -12.30 5.99
N LYS A 73 -6.08 -13.59 6.30
CA LYS A 73 -4.79 -14.16 6.77
C LYS A 73 -3.61 -13.84 5.85
N ARG A 74 -3.87 -13.65 4.56
CA ARG A 74 -2.86 -13.28 3.56
C ARG A 74 -2.26 -11.89 3.87
N VAL A 75 -3.13 -10.92 4.16
CA VAL A 75 -2.70 -9.56 4.55
C VAL A 75 -1.98 -9.58 5.90
N GLU A 76 -2.45 -10.42 6.85
CA GLU A 76 -1.77 -10.66 8.13
C GLU A 76 -0.35 -11.19 7.93
N GLY A 77 -0.19 -12.18 7.03
CA GLY A 77 1.13 -12.71 6.63
C GLY A 77 2.03 -11.60 6.08
N LYS A 78 1.50 -10.76 5.18
CA LYS A 78 2.26 -9.65 4.59
C LYS A 78 2.66 -8.59 5.62
N LEU A 79 1.78 -8.26 6.56
CA LEU A 79 2.12 -7.36 7.67
C LEU A 79 3.23 -7.93 8.54
N SER A 80 3.20 -9.23 8.81
CA SER A 80 4.25 -9.92 9.57
C SER A 80 5.59 -9.90 8.85
N GLU A 81 5.62 -10.17 7.53
CA GLU A 81 6.83 -10.05 6.69
C GLU A 81 7.45 -8.65 6.76
N LEU A 82 6.60 -7.62 6.78
CA LEU A 82 7.01 -6.22 6.86
C LEU A 82 7.25 -5.73 8.30
N SER A 83 7.17 -6.60 9.29
CA SER A 83 7.30 -6.26 10.73
C SER A 83 6.34 -5.15 11.18
N LEU A 84 5.13 -5.14 10.64
CA LEU A 84 4.10 -4.15 10.97
C LEU A 84 3.07 -4.73 11.95
N PRO A 85 2.58 -3.93 12.91
CA PRO A 85 1.67 -4.42 13.94
C PRO A 85 0.30 -4.77 13.37
N LEU A 86 -0.26 -5.88 13.85
CA LEU A 86 -1.66 -6.26 13.66
C LEU A 86 -2.52 -5.61 14.73
N SER A 87 -3.73 -5.20 14.36
CA SER A 87 -4.74 -4.73 15.31
C SER A 87 -5.44 -5.92 15.97
N PRO A 88 -5.63 -5.93 17.31
CA PRO A 88 -6.25 -7.07 18.01
C PRO A 88 -7.71 -7.34 17.59
N ASP A 89 -8.38 -6.34 17.04
CA ASP A 89 -9.77 -6.40 16.57
C ASP A 89 -9.92 -6.83 15.10
N GLY A 90 -8.82 -7.22 14.44
CA GLY A 90 -8.83 -7.62 13.03
C GLY A 90 -9.09 -6.46 12.06
N THR A 91 -8.79 -5.22 12.49
CA THR A 91 -8.84 -4.04 11.63
C THR A 91 -7.45 -3.59 11.21
N LEU A 92 -7.36 -2.87 10.11
CA LEU A 92 -6.12 -2.29 9.61
C LEU A 92 -6.35 -0.81 9.31
N LEU A 93 -5.64 0.04 10.04
CA LEU A 93 -5.65 1.49 9.84
C LEU A 93 -4.41 1.91 9.06
N ILE A 94 -4.61 2.44 7.86
CA ILE A 94 -3.53 3.00 7.04
C ILE A 94 -3.70 4.50 6.97
N SER A 95 -2.64 5.26 7.19
CA SER A 95 -2.66 6.70 7.02
C SER A 95 -1.43 7.20 6.27
N ARG A 96 -1.65 8.20 5.41
CA ARG A 96 -0.58 8.91 4.71
C ARG A 96 -0.77 10.40 4.84
N THR A 97 0.25 11.08 5.34
CA THR A 97 0.33 12.54 5.40
C THR A 97 1.33 13.01 4.35
N ILE A 98 0.89 13.90 3.48
CA ILE A 98 1.67 14.46 2.37
C ILE A 98 1.95 15.92 2.68
N SER A 99 3.20 16.31 2.76
CA SER A 99 3.63 17.70 2.92
C SER A 99 4.67 18.07 1.85
N PRO A 100 4.97 19.35 1.63
CA PRO A 100 5.95 19.76 0.63
C PRO A 100 7.33 19.11 0.79
N ASP A 101 7.74 18.83 2.04
CA ASP A 101 9.09 18.37 2.35
C ASP A 101 9.16 16.85 2.59
N LYS A 102 8.08 16.21 3.06
CA LYS A 102 8.09 14.79 3.39
C LYS A 102 6.72 14.14 3.27
N ASN A 103 6.74 12.82 3.05
CA ASN A 103 5.57 11.94 3.16
C ASN A 103 5.73 11.08 4.42
N VAL A 104 4.72 11.09 5.28
CA VAL A 104 4.67 10.23 6.47
C VAL A 104 3.62 9.16 6.25
N CYS A 105 4.03 7.90 6.27
CA CYS A 105 3.16 6.74 6.13
C CYS A 105 3.07 6.00 7.46
N LYS A 106 1.86 5.56 7.84
CA LYS A 106 1.65 4.77 9.05
C LYS A 106 0.68 3.62 8.79
N VAL A 107 0.95 2.50 9.41
CA VAL A 107 0.07 1.32 9.48
C VAL A 107 -0.14 0.99 10.94
N ASN A 108 -1.38 0.99 11.42
CA ASN A 108 -1.74 0.82 12.83
C ASN A 108 -0.86 1.68 13.77
N ASN A 109 -0.66 2.96 13.40
CA ASN A 109 0.20 3.95 14.06
C ASN A 109 1.72 3.70 13.96
N ALA A 110 2.19 2.55 13.49
CA ALA A 110 3.60 2.32 13.23
C ALA A 110 4.05 3.06 11.96
N LEU A 111 5.21 3.70 12.00
CA LEU A 111 5.80 4.36 10.83
C LEU A 111 6.24 3.32 9.80
N THR A 112 5.99 3.62 8.54
CA THR A 112 6.41 2.77 7.42
C THR A 112 6.77 3.62 6.20
N ASN A 113 7.20 2.99 5.12
CA ASN A 113 7.52 3.65 3.86
C ASN A 113 6.44 3.44 2.79
N VAL A 114 6.54 4.19 1.69
CA VAL A 114 5.58 4.14 0.57
C VAL A 114 5.62 2.77 -0.13
N SER A 115 6.76 2.10 -0.18
CA SER A 115 6.90 0.78 -0.80
C SER A 115 6.08 -0.27 -0.03
N ALA A 116 6.22 -0.31 1.29
CA ALA A 116 5.44 -1.20 2.14
C ALA A 116 3.92 -0.92 2.05
N LEU A 117 3.51 0.36 1.99
CA LEU A 117 2.11 0.70 1.73
C LEU A 117 1.62 0.13 0.39
N ARG A 118 2.45 0.20 -0.64
CA ARG A 118 2.10 -0.32 -1.97
C ARG A 118 1.95 -1.83 -1.97
N GLU A 119 2.82 -2.55 -1.28
CA GLU A 119 2.75 -3.99 -1.14
C GLU A 119 1.49 -4.42 -0.37
N ILE A 120 1.18 -3.76 0.75
CA ILE A 120 -0.04 -4.02 1.53
C ILE A 120 -1.28 -3.62 0.72
N GLY A 121 -1.23 -2.46 0.06
CA GLY A 121 -2.35 -1.94 -0.74
C GLY A 121 -2.76 -2.86 -1.88
N ALA A 122 -1.80 -3.51 -2.55
CA ALA A 122 -2.04 -4.49 -3.60
C ALA A 122 -2.81 -5.74 -3.10
N GLU A 123 -2.70 -6.06 -1.79
CA GLU A 123 -3.43 -7.16 -1.17
C GLU A 123 -4.84 -6.76 -0.66
N LEU A 124 -5.12 -5.46 -0.55
CA LEU A 124 -6.36 -4.93 0.03
C LEU A 124 -7.38 -4.50 -1.01
N ILE A 125 -6.95 -3.80 -2.04
CA ILE A 125 -7.81 -3.19 -3.06
C ILE A 125 -7.27 -3.45 -4.45
N SER A 126 -8.14 -3.92 -5.34
CA SER A 126 -7.90 -3.98 -6.79
C SER A 126 -8.58 -2.76 -7.44
N ILE A 127 -7.79 -1.87 -8.02
CA ILE A 127 -8.30 -0.65 -8.68
C ILE A 127 -8.33 -0.89 -10.18
N HIS A 128 -9.50 -0.76 -10.79
CA HIS A 128 -9.76 -0.97 -12.20
C HIS A 128 -10.08 0.35 -12.89
N GLY A 129 -9.08 1.02 -13.42
CA GLY A 129 -9.17 2.33 -14.08
C GLY A 129 -8.12 2.50 -15.19
N GLN A 130 -7.86 3.74 -15.60
CA GLN A 130 -6.91 4.04 -16.69
C GLN A 130 -5.51 3.46 -16.49
N GLN A 131 -5.01 3.35 -15.25
CA GLN A 131 -3.67 2.79 -14.97
C GLN A 131 -3.65 1.27 -15.12
N ASP A 132 -4.70 0.61 -14.68
CA ASP A 132 -4.82 -0.85 -14.71
C ASP A 132 -5.04 -1.39 -16.12
N ASN A 133 -5.71 -0.59 -16.95
CA ASN A 133 -5.81 -0.86 -18.39
C ASN A 133 -4.42 -0.97 -19.04
N ARG A 134 -3.40 -0.25 -18.51
CA ARG A 134 -2.02 -0.36 -19.00
C ARG A 134 -1.38 -1.71 -18.70
N GLU A 135 -1.66 -2.31 -17.55
CA GLU A 135 -1.12 -3.65 -17.21
C GLU A 135 -1.75 -4.73 -18.09
N LEU A 136 -3.09 -4.73 -18.26
CA LEU A 136 -3.76 -5.65 -19.18
C LEU A 136 -3.42 -5.41 -20.65
N LEU A 137 -2.99 -4.20 -21.00
CA LEU A 137 -2.46 -3.90 -22.33
C LEU A 137 -0.99 -4.29 -22.49
N ASN A 138 -0.27 -4.64 -21.41
CA ASN A 138 1.10 -5.11 -21.48
C ASN A 138 1.15 -6.62 -21.69
N SER A 139 1.60 -7.07 -22.86
CA SER A 139 1.70 -8.51 -23.20
C SER A 139 2.60 -9.30 -22.23
N GLU A 140 3.60 -8.67 -21.60
CA GLU A 140 4.48 -9.32 -20.63
C GLU A 140 3.73 -9.84 -19.39
N THR A 141 2.58 -9.25 -19.07
CA THR A 141 1.76 -9.65 -17.91
C THR A 141 0.76 -10.74 -18.22
N HIS A 142 0.43 -10.98 -19.51
CA HIS A 142 -0.64 -11.89 -19.93
C HIS A 142 -0.43 -13.31 -19.44
N ILE A 143 0.82 -13.79 -19.44
CA ILE A 143 1.16 -15.13 -18.96
C ILE A 143 0.83 -15.29 -17.46
N GLY A 144 1.09 -14.27 -16.64
CA GLY A 144 0.76 -14.27 -15.23
C GLY A 144 -0.73 -14.34 -14.95
N TYR A 145 -1.56 -13.70 -15.77
CA TYR A 145 -3.02 -13.81 -15.67
C TYR A 145 -3.50 -15.23 -15.95
N ILE A 146 -2.95 -15.90 -16.97
CA ILE A 146 -3.26 -17.32 -17.25
C ILE A 146 -2.91 -18.21 -16.06
N ASP A 147 -1.75 -17.99 -15.44
CA ASP A 147 -1.29 -18.75 -14.27
C ASP A 147 -2.23 -18.58 -13.06
N VAL A 148 -2.73 -17.37 -12.82
CA VAL A 148 -3.71 -17.08 -11.75
C VAL A 148 -5.06 -17.73 -12.05
N ILE A 149 -5.56 -17.58 -13.27
CA ILE A 149 -6.86 -18.11 -13.68
C ILE A 149 -6.86 -19.65 -13.65
N GLY A 150 -5.77 -20.28 -14.10
CA GLY A 150 -5.60 -21.73 -14.07
C GLY A 150 -5.32 -22.31 -12.68
N GLY A 151 -4.98 -21.48 -11.70
CA GLY A 151 -4.52 -21.95 -10.40
C GLY A 151 -3.18 -22.71 -10.52
N LEU A 152 -2.30 -22.28 -11.43
CA LEU A 152 -1.07 -22.96 -11.81
C LEU A 152 0.13 -22.64 -10.92
N GLN A 153 -0.09 -21.98 -9.77
CA GLN A 153 0.97 -21.51 -8.87
C GLN A 153 1.94 -22.62 -8.46
N ASN A 154 1.44 -23.87 -8.27
CA ASN A 154 2.29 -25.00 -7.92
C ASN A 154 3.23 -25.36 -9.07
N TYR A 155 2.74 -25.39 -10.31
CA TYR A 155 3.58 -25.66 -11.49
C TYR A 155 4.61 -24.54 -11.72
N VAL A 156 4.17 -23.28 -11.52
CA VAL A 156 5.05 -22.11 -11.64
C VAL A 156 6.15 -22.13 -10.59
N SER A 157 5.82 -22.44 -9.32
CA SER A 157 6.83 -22.50 -8.25
C SER A 157 7.80 -23.66 -8.45
N GLU A 158 7.31 -24.84 -8.83
CA GLU A 158 8.16 -26.00 -9.11
C GLU A 158 9.12 -25.74 -10.28
N TYR A 159 8.63 -25.09 -11.33
CA TYR A 159 9.45 -24.66 -12.45
C TYR A 159 10.49 -23.62 -12.04
N LYS A 160 10.07 -22.57 -11.32
CA LYS A 160 10.97 -21.49 -10.87
C LYS A 160 12.12 -22.03 -10.01
N GLU A 161 11.82 -22.89 -9.06
CA GLU A 161 12.85 -23.52 -8.24
C GLU A 161 13.87 -24.31 -9.09
N ALA A 162 13.40 -25.05 -10.10
CA ALA A 162 14.27 -25.79 -10.99
C ALA A 162 15.09 -24.84 -11.89
N TYR A 163 14.47 -23.80 -12.40
CA TYR A 163 15.12 -22.81 -13.25
C TYR A 163 16.18 -21.99 -12.48
N GLU A 164 15.87 -21.54 -11.26
CA GLU A 164 16.83 -20.83 -10.41
C GLU A 164 18.07 -21.69 -10.13
N LYS A 165 17.88 -22.97 -9.80
CA LYS A 165 18.98 -23.92 -9.63
C LYS A 165 19.79 -24.10 -10.92
N LEU A 166 19.09 -24.16 -12.07
CA LEU A 166 19.74 -24.28 -13.39
C LEU A 166 20.61 -23.05 -13.69
N ILE A 167 20.10 -21.85 -13.42
CA ILE A 167 20.85 -20.60 -13.62
C ILE A 167 22.03 -20.51 -12.66
N ASP A 168 21.83 -20.92 -11.40
CA ASP A 168 22.92 -20.95 -10.41
C ASP A 168 24.06 -21.89 -10.83
N ILE A 169 23.74 -23.13 -11.26
CA ILE A 169 24.74 -24.07 -11.77
C ILE A 169 25.41 -23.52 -13.03
N LYS A 170 24.64 -22.94 -13.96
CA LYS A 170 25.19 -22.30 -15.16
C LYS A 170 26.16 -21.18 -14.83
N ALA A 171 25.83 -20.37 -13.82
CA ALA A 171 26.70 -19.31 -13.34
C ALA A 171 27.99 -19.87 -12.72
N LYS A 172 27.87 -20.95 -11.91
CA LYS A 172 29.04 -21.67 -11.33
C LYS A 172 29.96 -22.21 -12.42
N ILE A 173 29.39 -22.91 -13.43
CA ILE A 173 30.14 -23.41 -14.58
C ILE A 173 30.88 -22.27 -15.29
N LYS A 174 30.18 -21.14 -15.56
CA LYS A 174 30.78 -19.98 -16.22
C LYS A 174 31.95 -19.41 -15.42
N ARG A 175 31.84 -19.35 -14.08
CA ARG A 175 32.91 -18.86 -13.20
C ARG A 175 34.11 -19.81 -13.20
N LEU A 176 33.85 -21.11 -13.11
CA LEU A 176 34.92 -22.14 -13.10
C LEU A 176 35.59 -22.29 -14.46
N SER A 177 34.86 -22.06 -15.57
CA SER A 177 35.39 -22.15 -16.94
C SER A 177 35.98 -20.85 -17.45
N GLY A 178 35.86 -19.72 -16.71
CA GLY A 178 36.35 -18.39 -17.11
C GLY A 178 37.88 -18.25 -17.05
N ASP A 179 38.36 -17.16 -17.68
CA ASP A 179 39.78 -16.84 -17.78
C ASP A 179 40.42 -16.68 -16.37
N LYS A 180 41.69 -17.03 -16.25
CA LYS A 180 42.46 -16.98 -14.97
C LYS A 180 42.38 -15.60 -14.31
N GLU A 181 42.38 -14.52 -15.12
CA GLU A 181 42.28 -13.14 -14.62
C GLU A 181 40.91 -12.82 -14.02
N GLU A 182 39.83 -13.33 -14.62
CA GLU A 182 38.47 -13.14 -14.12
C GLU A 182 38.23 -13.96 -12.84
N LYS A 183 38.79 -15.18 -12.77
CA LYS A 183 38.81 -16.00 -11.55
C LYS A 183 39.52 -15.30 -10.39
N ALA A 184 40.71 -14.75 -10.65
CA ALA A 184 41.47 -14.02 -9.63
C ALA A 184 40.69 -12.79 -9.11
N ARG A 185 40.11 -11.98 -10.01
CA ARG A 185 39.28 -10.84 -9.62
C ARG A 185 38.05 -11.27 -8.80
N ARG A 186 37.42 -12.40 -9.14
CA ARG A 186 36.25 -12.88 -8.40
C ARG A 186 36.63 -13.36 -7.00
N ILE A 187 37.76 -14.03 -6.86
CA ILE A 187 38.36 -14.42 -5.56
C ILE A 187 38.54 -13.16 -4.69
N ASP A 188 39.13 -12.10 -5.25
CA ASP A 188 39.38 -10.86 -4.51
C ASP A 188 38.08 -10.21 -4.02
N ILE A 189 37.04 -10.15 -4.89
CA ILE A 189 35.74 -9.58 -4.52
C ILE A 189 35.06 -10.37 -3.40
N LEU A 190 34.99 -11.69 -3.54
CA LEU A 190 34.37 -12.56 -2.54
C LEU A 190 35.10 -12.50 -1.20
N SER A 191 36.44 -12.52 -1.25
CA SER A 191 37.26 -12.38 -0.05
C SER A 191 37.00 -11.05 0.67
N TYR A 192 36.87 -9.96 -0.10
CA TYR A 192 36.53 -8.66 0.46
C TYR A 192 35.13 -8.63 1.10
N GLN A 193 34.12 -9.20 0.41
CA GLN A 193 32.74 -9.23 0.91
C GLN A 193 32.62 -10.06 2.20
N ILE A 194 33.29 -11.20 2.24
CA ILE A 194 33.35 -12.08 3.43
C ILE A 194 34.03 -11.33 4.59
N ASP A 195 35.21 -10.76 4.33
CA ASP A 195 35.96 -10.00 5.34
C ASP A 195 35.16 -8.79 5.89
N GLU A 196 34.38 -8.08 5.02
CA GLU A 196 33.49 -6.98 5.44
C GLU A 196 32.40 -7.48 6.38
N ILE A 197 31.78 -8.63 6.09
CA ILE A 197 30.72 -9.20 6.94
C ILE A 197 31.30 -9.82 8.22
N GLU A 198 32.42 -10.55 8.14
CA GLU A 198 33.06 -11.14 9.32
C GLU A 198 33.55 -10.08 10.30
N LYS A 199 34.19 -9.02 9.80
CA LYS A 199 34.63 -7.88 10.65
C LYS A 199 33.48 -7.16 11.32
N ALA A 200 32.30 -7.26 10.74
CA ALA A 200 31.11 -6.66 11.33
C ALA A 200 30.56 -7.46 12.54
N GLU A 201 30.98 -8.72 12.73
CA GLU A 201 30.59 -9.58 13.87
C GLU A 201 29.09 -9.53 14.14
N ILE A 202 28.29 -9.82 13.09
CA ILE A 202 26.82 -9.71 13.17
C ILE A 202 26.25 -10.86 14.01
N ASN A 203 25.39 -10.53 14.97
CA ASN A 203 24.68 -11.49 15.78
C ASN A 203 23.18 -11.50 15.41
N PRO A 204 22.57 -12.67 15.17
CA PRO A 204 21.14 -12.76 14.91
C PRO A 204 20.29 -12.12 16.01
N GLY A 205 19.36 -11.28 15.62
CA GLY A 205 18.50 -10.54 16.55
C GLY A 205 19.18 -9.36 17.25
N GLU A 206 20.39 -8.98 16.86
CA GLU A 206 21.12 -7.82 17.38
C GLU A 206 20.38 -6.52 17.02
N TRP A 207 19.87 -6.43 15.80
CA TRP A 207 19.19 -5.24 15.27
C TRP A 207 17.98 -4.85 16.11
N ASP A 208 17.14 -5.81 16.44
CA ASP A 208 15.94 -5.54 17.22
C ASP A 208 16.29 -5.17 18.65
N LYS A 209 17.27 -5.84 19.26
CA LYS A 209 17.78 -5.48 20.60
C LYS A 209 18.37 -4.07 20.63
N LEU A 210 19.14 -3.71 19.62
CA LEU A 210 19.71 -2.37 19.52
C LEU A 210 18.64 -1.29 19.28
N LYS A 211 17.62 -1.57 18.47
CA LYS A 211 16.48 -0.66 18.30
C LYS A 211 15.70 -0.47 19.59
N GLU A 212 15.44 -1.54 20.30
CA GLU A 212 14.76 -1.50 21.60
C GLU A 212 15.59 -0.66 22.59
N ARG A 213 16.88 -0.96 22.73
CA ARG A 213 17.79 -0.25 23.60
C ARG A 213 17.96 1.23 23.23
N ARG A 214 18.05 1.53 21.93
CA ARG A 214 18.04 2.90 21.41
C ARG A 214 16.78 3.66 21.82
N ASN A 215 15.62 3.02 21.69
CA ASN A 215 14.34 3.64 22.06
C ASN A 215 14.26 3.89 23.58
N GLU A 216 14.77 2.98 24.40
CA GLU A 216 14.89 3.18 25.85
C GLU A 216 15.76 4.40 26.18
N LEU A 217 16.97 4.48 25.58
CA LEU A 217 17.88 5.59 25.77
C LEU A 217 17.30 6.93 25.31
N LEU A 218 16.65 6.97 24.14
CA LEU A 218 16.00 8.19 23.63
C LEU A 218 14.83 8.64 24.51
N ASN A 219 14.08 7.70 25.06
CA ASN A 219 13.02 8.01 26.01
C ASN A 219 13.60 8.55 27.30
N PHE A 220 14.68 7.95 27.81
CA PHE A 220 15.38 8.41 28.99
C PHE A 220 15.97 9.81 28.79
N GLU A 221 16.66 10.05 27.67
CA GLU A 221 17.17 11.37 27.27
C GLU A 221 16.04 12.43 27.27
N LYS A 222 14.91 12.10 26.68
CA LYS A 222 13.75 13.00 26.62
C LYS A 222 13.17 13.29 28.01
N ILE A 223 13.08 12.27 28.87
CA ILE A 223 12.61 12.42 30.25
C ILE A 223 13.59 13.32 31.02
N GLN A 224 14.89 13.03 30.96
CA GLN A 224 15.92 13.81 31.63
C GLN A 224 15.99 15.25 31.11
N GLY A 225 15.88 15.44 29.80
CA GLY A 225 15.82 16.79 29.20
C GLY A 225 14.59 17.58 29.70
N SER A 226 13.44 16.92 29.83
CA SER A 226 12.23 17.55 30.35
C SER A 226 12.35 17.89 31.84
N LEU A 227 12.88 16.96 32.63
CA LEU A 227 13.15 17.18 34.07
C LEU A 227 14.16 18.29 34.28
N SER A 228 15.27 18.29 33.54
CA SER A 228 16.29 19.35 33.59
C SER A 228 15.72 20.71 33.22
N SER A 229 14.88 20.77 32.16
CA SER A 229 14.20 22.01 31.78
C SER A 229 13.24 22.51 32.85
N ALA A 230 12.48 21.60 33.46
CA ALA A 230 11.58 21.93 34.59
C ALA A 230 12.36 22.41 35.82
N TYR A 231 13.45 21.72 36.14
CA TYR A 231 14.36 22.13 37.21
C TYR A 231 14.94 23.53 36.98
N CYS A 232 15.43 23.78 35.77
CA CYS A 232 15.97 25.07 35.38
C CYS A 232 14.91 26.19 35.48
N ALA A 233 13.66 25.92 35.08
CA ALA A 233 12.57 26.89 35.22
C ALA A 233 12.25 27.21 36.68
N LEU A 234 12.36 26.23 37.58
CA LEU A 234 12.11 26.42 39.01
C LEU A 234 13.28 27.11 39.74
N ASN A 235 14.50 26.69 39.47
CA ASN A 235 15.69 27.19 40.16
C ASN A 235 16.42 28.34 39.47
N GLY A 236 16.12 28.56 38.17
CA GLY A 236 16.83 29.56 37.39
C GLY A 236 18.06 28.99 36.68
N GLY A 237 18.76 29.86 35.94
CA GLY A 237 20.00 29.58 35.23
C GLY A 237 20.87 30.81 35.18
N ASP A 238 21.99 30.72 34.46
CA ASP A 238 23.01 31.81 34.41
C ASP A 238 22.45 33.16 33.93
N SER A 239 21.31 33.18 33.23
CA SER A 239 20.74 34.38 32.60
C SER A 239 19.34 34.77 33.12
N PHE A 240 18.73 34.01 33.99
CA PHE A 240 17.39 34.31 34.53
C PHE A 240 17.17 33.71 35.94
N THR A 241 16.29 34.37 36.72
CA THR A 241 15.91 33.96 38.06
C THR A 241 14.83 32.90 38.00
N GLY A 242 14.96 31.83 38.78
CA GLY A 242 13.98 30.76 38.85
C GLY A 242 12.73 31.13 39.65
N ALA A 243 11.67 30.35 39.45
CA ALA A 243 10.38 30.57 40.12
C ALA A 243 10.49 30.50 41.65
N VAL A 244 11.31 29.57 42.18
CA VAL A 244 11.53 29.41 43.61
C VAL A 244 12.18 30.66 44.23
N GLU A 245 13.18 31.24 43.57
CA GLU A 245 13.83 32.46 44.02
C GLU A 245 12.89 33.67 43.93
N MET A 246 12.11 33.77 42.87
CA MET A 246 11.07 34.81 42.71
C MET A 246 9.99 34.70 43.80
N LEU A 247 9.52 33.50 44.12
CA LEU A 247 8.57 33.25 45.20
C LEU A 247 9.20 33.59 46.57
N SER A 248 10.47 33.20 46.81
CA SER A 248 11.21 33.55 48.01
C SER A 248 11.34 35.05 48.19
N GLY A 249 11.66 35.78 47.13
CA GLY A 249 11.71 37.23 47.11
C GLY A 249 10.37 37.87 47.51
N ALA A 250 9.30 37.44 46.83
CA ALA A 250 7.95 37.93 47.08
C ALA A 250 7.47 37.58 48.52
N PHE A 251 7.81 36.38 49.02
CA PHE A 251 7.50 35.95 50.39
C PHE A 251 8.20 36.82 51.45
N ARG A 252 9.47 37.12 51.23
CA ARG A 252 10.24 38.03 52.12
C ARG A 252 9.63 39.42 52.16
N GLU A 253 9.27 39.99 50.99
CA GLU A 253 8.65 41.31 50.95
C GLU A 253 7.30 41.35 51.68
N LEU A 254 6.42 40.34 51.44
CA LEU A 254 5.14 40.26 52.15
C LEU A 254 5.30 40.00 53.64
N THR A 255 6.29 39.19 54.03
CA THR A 255 6.57 38.92 55.44
C THR A 255 7.02 40.18 56.14
N SER A 256 7.80 41.06 55.50
CA SER A 256 8.26 42.33 56.08
C SER A 256 7.11 43.26 56.48
N VAL A 257 5.93 43.12 55.80
CA VAL A 257 4.75 43.97 56.10
C VAL A 257 3.57 43.18 56.70
N SER A 258 3.76 41.89 57.00
CA SER A 258 2.71 40.99 57.53
C SER A 258 2.16 41.41 58.88
N SER A 259 2.96 42.09 59.68
CA SER A 259 2.57 42.59 61.01
C SER A 259 1.59 43.74 60.98
N PHE A 260 1.36 44.40 59.83
CA PHE A 260 0.49 45.54 59.70
C PHE A 260 -1.00 45.20 59.49
N SER A 261 -1.34 43.98 59.08
CA SER A 261 -2.72 43.51 58.80
C SER A 261 -2.81 42.02 58.84
N ASP A 262 -3.89 41.48 59.42
CA ASP A 262 -4.20 40.04 59.37
C ASP A 262 -4.34 39.48 57.91
N ASP A 263 -4.83 40.28 57.00
CA ASP A 263 -4.97 39.88 55.60
C ASP A 263 -3.60 39.78 54.91
N LEU A 264 -2.67 40.67 55.22
CA LEU A 264 -1.30 40.62 54.75
C LEU A 264 -0.58 39.38 55.32
N ASN A 265 -0.83 39.08 56.60
CA ASN A 265 -0.29 37.87 57.22
C ASN A 265 -0.79 36.58 56.57
N LYS A 266 -2.10 36.50 56.28
CA LYS A 266 -2.68 35.37 55.51
C LYS A 266 -2.10 35.24 54.10
N LEU A 267 -1.87 36.37 53.43
CA LEU A 267 -1.24 36.36 52.11
C LEU A 267 0.22 35.92 52.17
N ALA A 268 0.98 36.40 53.16
CA ALA A 268 2.35 35.96 53.38
C ALA A 268 2.44 34.46 53.70
N SER A 269 1.53 33.95 54.56
CA SER A 269 1.46 32.51 54.85
C SER A 269 1.19 31.68 53.58
N LYS A 270 0.16 32.05 52.81
CA LYS A 270 -0.14 31.36 51.55
C LYS A 270 1.01 31.39 50.56
N LEU A 271 1.72 32.50 50.46
CA LEU A 271 2.87 32.61 49.59
C LEU A 271 4.06 31.81 50.11
N GLY A 272 4.21 31.73 51.42
CA GLY A 272 5.18 30.85 52.06
C GLY A 272 4.92 29.37 51.78
N ASP A 273 3.65 28.94 51.90
CA ASP A 273 3.24 27.57 51.57
C ASP A 273 3.59 27.25 50.10
N LEU A 274 3.25 28.13 49.16
CA LEU A 274 3.59 27.98 47.72
C LEU A 274 5.11 27.96 47.50
N TYR A 275 5.89 28.78 48.21
CA TYR A 275 7.34 28.78 48.11
C TYR A 275 7.94 27.45 48.57
N TYR A 276 7.51 26.94 49.74
CA TYR A 276 8.00 25.67 50.26
C TYR A 276 7.56 24.50 49.36
N GLU A 277 6.32 24.49 48.90
CA GLU A 277 5.84 23.47 47.98
C GLU A 277 6.62 23.49 46.63
N ALA A 278 6.87 24.66 46.05
CA ALA A 278 7.69 24.81 44.87
C ALA A 278 9.15 24.37 45.10
N SER A 279 9.70 24.63 46.27
CA SER A 279 11.05 24.19 46.67
C SER A 279 11.11 22.65 46.77
N ASP A 280 10.12 22.04 47.45
CA ASP A 280 10.04 20.59 47.61
C ASP A 280 9.87 19.88 46.25
N ILE A 281 9.05 20.46 45.36
CA ILE A 281 8.91 19.96 43.97
C ILE A 281 10.25 20.08 43.24
N SER A 282 10.95 21.20 43.38
CA SER A 282 12.26 21.40 42.77
C SER A 282 13.30 20.40 43.25
N ASP A 283 13.34 20.15 44.57
CA ASP A 283 14.22 19.13 45.13
C ASP A 283 13.86 17.73 44.63
N SER A 284 12.56 17.42 44.57
CA SER A 284 12.08 16.14 44.03
C SER A 284 12.48 15.95 42.55
N ILE A 285 12.40 17.01 41.73
CA ILE A 285 12.84 16.98 40.33
C ILE A 285 14.36 16.81 40.27
N ARG A 286 15.13 17.52 41.12
CA ARG A 286 16.58 17.36 41.17
C ARG A 286 16.98 15.91 41.46
N ASP A 287 16.30 15.30 42.44
CA ASP A 287 16.58 13.91 42.82
C ASP A 287 16.15 12.91 41.73
N ALA A 288 15.16 13.27 40.91
CA ALA A 288 14.74 12.51 39.75
C ALA A 288 15.65 12.74 38.52
N VAL A 289 16.39 13.83 38.44
CA VAL A 289 17.47 14.07 37.49
C VAL A 289 18.69 13.26 37.91
N SER A 290 18.58 11.94 37.98
CA SER A 290 19.71 11.08 38.27
C SER A 290 20.56 10.84 37.03
N ASP A 291 21.85 10.92 37.19
CA ASP A 291 22.86 10.76 36.12
C ASP A 291 23.07 9.27 35.72
N ASP A 292 22.36 8.33 36.39
CA ASP A 292 22.73 6.93 36.41
C ASP A 292 22.16 6.08 35.27
N GLY A 293 21.51 6.65 34.26
CA GLY A 293 20.83 5.83 33.26
C GLY A 293 21.09 6.20 31.79
N PHE A 294 21.64 7.37 31.52
CA PHE A 294 21.90 7.82 30.16
C PHE A 294 23.39 7.93 29.86
N SER A 295 23.83 7.24 28.85
CA SER A 295 25.18 7.36 28.31
C SER A 295 25.09 7.82 26.85
N GLN A 296 25.48 9.07 26.62
CA GLN A 296 25.60 9.62 25.25
C GLN A 296 26.52 8.75 24.38
N ALA A 297 27.60 8.25 25.00
CA ALA A 297 28.53 7.37 24.28
C ALA A 297 27.89 6.00 23.92
N GLU A 298 27.00 5.47 24.78
CA GLU A 298 26.26 4.24 24.49
C GLU A 298 25.29 4.47 23.32
N LEU A 299 24.54 5.58 23.33
CA LEU A 299 23.63 5.92 22.25
C LEU A 299 24.37 6.09 20.92
N GLU A 300 25.47 6.81 20.90
CA GLU A 300 26.31 7.01 19.71
C GLU A 300 26.87 5.67 19.20
N ASN A 301 27.30 4.80 20.09
CA ASN A 301 27.75 3.45 19.73
C ASN A 301 26.64 2.62 19.11
N ILE A 302 25.43 2.67 19.69
CA ILE A 302 24.25 1.97 19.15
C ILE A 302 23.88 2.53 17.77
N GLU A 303 23.86 3.85 17.59
CA GLU A 303 23.54 4.47 16.31
C GLU A 303 24.58 4.14 15.24
N ASN A 304 25.86 4.17 15.57
CA ASN A 304 26.94 3.76 14.68
C ASN A 304 26.80 2.27 14.31
N ARG A 305 26.43 1.43 15.28
CA ARG A 305 26.22 0.01 15.04
C ARG A 305 25.00 -0.25 14.17
N LEU A 306 23.89 0.42 14.43
CA LEU A 306 22.67 0.35 13.60
C LEU A 306 22.91 0.86 12.17
N ASP A 307 23.69 1.92 12.01
CA ASP A 307 24.08 2.44 10.68
C ASP A 307 24.95 1.43 9.91
N LEU A 308 25.88 0.77 10.60
CA LEU A 308 26.67 -0.32 10.03
C LEU A 308 25.78 -1.46 9.56
N LEU A 309 24.89 -1.97 10.41
CA LEU A 309 23.95 -3.05 10.08
C LEU A 309 23.04 -2.64 8.91
N TYR A 310 22.54 -1.41 8.91
CA TYR A 310 21.75 -0.87 7.80
C TYR A 310 22.52 -0.80 6.48
N LYS A 311 23.79 -0.39 6.52
CA LYS A 311 24.64 -0.39 5.31
C LYS A 311 24.86 -1.80 4.78
N LEU A 312 25.07 -2.75 5.68
CA LEU A 312 25.25 -4.15 5.30
C LEU A 312 23.94 -4.76 4.78
N SER A 313 22.82 -4.41 5.39
CA SER A 313 21.52 -4.92 4.91
C SER A 313 21.18 -4.43 3.49
N LYS A 314 21.58 -3.23 3.13
CA LYS A 314 21.41 -2.70 1.77
C LYS A 314 22.29 -3.39 0.72
N LYS A 315 23.40 -3.98 1.16
CA LYS A 315 24.35 -4.64 0.27
C LYS A 315 24.10 -6.15 0.17
N TYR A 316 23.74 -6.80 1.27
CA TYR A 316 23.87 -8.24 1.42
C TYR A 316 22.59 -8.99 1.77
N GLY A 317 21.56 -8.31 2.33
CA GLY A 317 20.30 -8.95 2.69
C GLY A 317 19.50 -8.14 3.70
N ALA A 318 18.19 -8.32 3.73
CA ALA A 318 17.30 -7.49 4.52
C ALA A 318 17.38 -7.74 6.04
N THR A 319 17.77 -8.95 6.45
CA THR A 319 17.90 -9.38 7.85
C THR A 319 19.34 -9.80 8.17
N GLU A 320 19.67 -9.93 9.46
CA GLU A 320 20.97 -10.45 9.88
C GLU A 320 21.20 -11.87 9.37
N GLU A 321 20.14 -12.69 9.40
CA GLU A 321 20.21 -14.05 8.85
C GLU A 321 20.52 -14.04 7.35
N ASP A 322 19.90 -13.12 6.59
CA ASP A 322 20.16 -12.96 5.16
C ASP A 322 21.62 -12.57 4.90
N ILE A 323 22.16 -11.65 5.70
CA ILE A 323 23.56 -11.21 5.57
C ILE A 323 24.52 -12.34 5.88
N LEU A 324 24.28 -13.07 6.99
CA LEU A 324 25.09 -14.25 7.37
C LEU A 324 24.97 -15.37 6.33
N PHE A 325 23.76 -15.60 5.82
CA PHE A 325 23.53 -16.54 4.74
C PHE A 325 24.28 -16.16 3.45
N PHE A 326 24.30 -14.85 3.14
CA PHE A 326 25.10 -14.34 2.02
C PHE A 326 26.58 -14.62 2.21
N ALA A 327 27.14 -14.39 3.41
CA ALA A 327 28.54 -14.67 3.71
C ALA A 327 28.86 -16.18 3.58
N GLU A 328 27.97 -17.04 4.11
CA GLU A 328 28.10 -18.48 3.95
C GLU A 328 28.09 -18.91 2.47
N LYS A 329 27.19 -18.34 1.68
CA LYS A 329 27.11 -18.60 0.25
C LYS A 329 28.35 -18.09 -0.48
N ALA A 330 28.86 -16.92 -0.14
CA ALA A 330 30.08 -16.35 -0.69
C ALA A 330 31.30 -17.19 -0.34
N GLN A 331 31.40 -17.70 0.89
CA GLN A 331 32.47 -18.61 1.32
C GLN A 331 32.44 -19.94 0.58
N LYS A 332 31.23 -20.51 0.39
CA LYS A 332 31.07 -21.72 -0.43
C LYS A 332 31.53 -21.49 -1.85
N GLU A 333 31.16 -20.35 -2.44
CA GLU A 333 31.58 -19.96 -3.78
C GLU A 333 33.10 -19.79 -3.88
N LEU A 334 33.73 -19.18 -2.89
CA LEU A 334 35.18 -19.01 -2.82
C LEU A 334 35.89 -20.36 -2.78
N ASN A 335 35.39 -21.30 -1.96
CA ASN A 335 35.93 -22.66 -1.86
C ASN A 335 35.75 -23.42 -3.18
N GLU A 336 34.60 -23.28 -3.86
CA GLU A 336 34.31 -23.92 -5.15
C GLU A 336 35.27 -23.44 -6.27
N ILE A 337 35.62 -22.15 -6.27
CA ILE A 337 36.59 -21.59 -7.24
C ILE A 337 38.00 -22.14 -7.00
N SER A 338 38.34 -22.50 -5.77
CA SER A 338 39.65 -23.00 -5.38
C SER A 338 39.90 -24.48 -5.74
N PHE A 339 38.83 -25.26 -5.94
CA PHE A 339 38.87 -26.70 -6.32
C PHE A 339 38.38 -26.87 -7.77
N SER A 340 39.28 -26.75 -8.74
CA SER A 340 38.80 -26.30 -10.03
C SER A 340 38.40 -27.30 -11.12
N ASP A 341 38.95 -28.40 -11.37
CA ASP A 341 38.69 -29.09 -12.65
C ASP A 341 37.77 -30.33 -12.53
N GLU A 342 37.88 -31.10 -11.48
CA GLU A 342 36.94 -32.22 -11.23
C GLU A 342 35.53 -31.69 -10.96
N LYS A 343 35.42 -30.62 -10.21
CA LYS A 343 34.13 -29.97 -9.89
C LYS A 343 33.42 -29.39 -11.11
N LEU A 344 34.18 -28.96 -12.12
CA LEU A 344 33.58 -28.43 -13.36
C LEU A 344 32.85 -29.54 -14.16
N GLU A 345 33.41 -30.75 -14.23
CA GLU A 345 32.77 -31.87 -14.93
C GLU A 345 31.53 -32.35 -14.15
N GLU A 346 31.61 -32.47 -12.83
CA GLU A 346 30.45 -32.79 -12.00
C GLU A 346 29.31 -31.78 -12.20
N LEU A 347 29.63 -30.47 -12.22
CA LEU A 347 28.63 -29.41 -12.44
C LEU A 347 28.05 -29.46 -13.86
N LYS A 348 28.80 -29.85 -14.87
CA LYS A 348 28.28 -30.00 -16.23
C LYS A 348 27.30 -31.18 -16.34
N GLU A 349 27.59 -32.29 -15.67
CA GLU A 349 26.68 -33.44 -15.60
C GLU A 349 25.38 -33.04 -14.85
N GLU A 350 25.53 -32.43 -13.68
CA GLU A 350 24.38 -31.93 -12.90
C GLU A 350 23.54 -30.93 -13.72
N TYR A 351 24.20 -30.01 -14.44
CA TYR A 351 23.53 -29.06 -15.33
C TYR A 351 22.71 -29.76 -16.42
N SER A 352 23.26 -30.80 -17.04
CA SER A 352 22.58 -31.53 -18.10
C SER A 352 21.30 -32.23 -17.60
N LEU A 353 21.37 -32.88 -16.45
CA LEU A 353 20.24 -33.55 -15.80
C LEU A 353 19.17 -32.54 -15.36
N LEU A 354 19.61 -31.43 -14.75
CA LEU A 354 18.68 -30.37 -14.30
C LEU A 354 18.05 -29.63 -15.47
N LEU A 355 18.77 -29.45 -16.57
CA LEU A 355 18.24 -28.88 -17.80
C LEU A 355 17.11 -29.72 -18.39
N GLU A 356 17.29 -31.04 -18.44
CA GLU A 356 16.26 -31.96 -18.90
C GLU A 356 15.02 -31.92 -18.00
N LYS A 357 15.24 -31.95 -16.68
CA LYS A 357 14.16 -31.80 -15.70
C LYS A 357 13.41 -30.47 -15.86
N THR A 358 14.13 -29.37 -15.98
CA THR A 358 13.54 -28.03 -16.13
C THR A 358 12.75 -27.91 -17.43
N LYS A 359 13.25 -28.49 -18.54
CA LYS A 359 12.52 -28.56 -19.82
C LYS A 359 11.21 -29.34 -19.68
N ASN A 360 11.23 -30.47 -19.01
CA ASN A 360 10.03 -31.28 -18.79
C ASN A 360 8.98 -30.53 -17.94
N LEU A 361 9.42 -29.79 -16.91
CA LEU A 361 8.54 -28.95 -16.11
C LEU A 361 7.97 -27.79 -16.93
N ALA A 362 8.78 -27.15 -17.78
CA ALA A 362 8.35 -26.08 -18.66
C ALA A 362 7.29 -26.55 -19.67
N VAL A 363 7.47 -27.74 -20.27
CA VAL A 363 6.50 -28.33 -21.20
C VAL A 363 5.17 -28.61 -20.49
N LYS A 364 5.21 -29.22 -19.30
CA LYS A 364 4.00 -29.46 -18.49
C LYS A 364 3.27 -28.16 -18.15
N LEU A 365 4.01 -27.14 -17.74
CA LEU A 365 3.44 -25.82 -17.46
C LEU A 365 2.80 -25.20 -18.71
N SER A 366 3.46 -25.30 -19.87
CA SER A 366 2.94 -24.85 -21.17
C SER A 366 1.63 -25.55 -21.55
N GLU A 367 1.56 -26.88 -21.37
CA GLU A 367 0.35 -27.67 -21.66
C GLU A 367 -0.82 -27.21 -20.78
N GLU A 368 -0.62 -27.03 -19.47
CA GLU A 368 -1.66 -26.57 -18.56
C GLU A 368 -2.08 -25.11 -18.83
N ARG A 369 -1.15 -24.25 -19.23
CA ARG A 369 -1.46 -22.89 -19.68
C ARG A 369 -2.32 -22.88 -20.94
N LYS A 370 -1.96 -23.66 -21.95
CA LYS A 370 -2.73 -23.79 -23.19
C LYS A 370 -4.13 -24.32 -22.94
N LYS A 371 -4.26 -25.32 -22.08
CA LYS A 371 -5.56 -25.85 -21.65
C LYS A 371 -6.39 -24.79 -20.90
N THR A 372 -5.77 -24.08 -19.94
CA THR A 372 -6.42 -23.00 -19.22
C THR A 372 -6.87 -21.87 -20.14
N SER A 373 -6.07 -21.54 -21.15
CA SER A 373 -6.37 -20.45 -22.07
C SER A 373 -7.60 -20.70 -22.93
N ILE A 374 -7.89 -21.96 -23.27
CA ILE A 374 -9.11 -22.33 -24.00
C ILE A 374 -10.36 -22.04 -23.15
N ASP A 375 -10.39 -22.53 -21.91
CA ASP A 375 -11.48 -22.29 -20.97
C ASP A 375 -11.64 -20.79 -20.65
N PHE A 376 -10.52 -20.10 -20.49
CA PHE A 376 -10.51 -18.65 -20.26
C PHE A 376 -11.07 -17.89 -21.47
N SER A 377 -10.63 -18.22 -22.68
CA SER A 377 -11.11 -17.56 -23.90
C SER A 377 -12.61 -17.75 -24.09
N GLU A 378 -13.12 -18.96 -23.86
CA GLU A 378 -14.55 -19.24 -23.93
C GLU A 378 -15.36 -18.41 -22.92
N LYS A 379 -14.89 -18.32 -21.66
CA LYS A 379 -15.53 -17.51 -20.62
C LYS A 379 -15.53 -16.03 -20.98
N VAL A 380 -14.42 -15.52 -21.49
CA VAL A 380 -14.32 -14.11 -21.93
C VAL A 380 -15.25 -13.83 -23.09
N CYS A 381 -15.31 -14.71 -24.09
CA CYS A 381 -16.25 -14.57 -25.21
C CYS A 381 -17.71 -14.55 -24.74
N ASN A 382 -18.08 -15.44 -23.82
CA ASN A 382 -19.43 -15.47 -23.23
C ASN A 382 -19.78 -14.17 -22.51
N GLU A 383 -18.85 -13.61 -21.74
CA GLU A 383 -19.01 -12.32 -21.07
C GLU A 383 -19.13 -11.16 -22.08
N LEU A 384 -18.34 -11.16 -23.12
CA LEU A 384 -18.40 -10.13 -24.18
C LEU A 384 -19.70 -10.20 -24.99
N GLN A 385 -20.18 -11.41 -25.28
CA GLN A 385 -21.50 -11.59 -25.90
C GLN A 385 -22.62 -11.06 -25.00
N TYR A 386 -22.54 -11.31 -23.69
CA TYR A 386 -23.46 -10.73 -22.72
C TYR A 386 -23.41 -9.18 -22.75
N LEU A 387 -22.24 -8.57 -22.95
CA LEU A 387 -22.02 -7.13 -23.00
C LEU A 387 -22.29 -6.50 -24.39
N ASP A 388 -23.16 -7.12 -25.21
CA ASP A 388 -23.54 -6.66 -26.57
C ASP A 388 -22.38 -6.62 -27.58
N MET A 389 -21.50 -7.63 -27.49
CA MET A 389 -20.46 -7.90 -28.52
C MET A 389 -20.63 -9.33 -29.07
N PRO A 390 -21.71 -9.61 -29.82
CA PRO A 390 -22.09 -10.99 -30.15
C PRO A 390 -21.11 -11.70 -31.13
N ASN A 391 -20.36 -10.94 -31.89
CA ASN A 391 -19.45 -11.47 -32.91
C ASN A 391 -17.97 -11.41 -32.51
N VAL A 392 -17.72 -11.19 -31.23
CA VAL A 392 -16.36 -11.08 -30.73
C VAL A 392 -15.66 -12.44 -30.69
N GLU A 393 -14.43 -12.46 -31.13
CA GLU A 393 -13.52 -13.58 -30.95
C GLU A 393 -12.35 -13.15 -30.07
N PHE A 394 -12.14 -13.87 -28.98
CA PHE A 394 -11.00 -13.65 -28.08
C PHE A 394 -10.20 -14.94 -27.99
N LEU A 395 -8.89 -14.83 -28.15
CA LEU A 395 -7.97 -15.96 -28.04
C LEU A 395 -6.66 -15.53 -27.38
N VAL A 396 -5.97 -16.50 -26.83
CA VAL A 396 -4.62 -16.34 -26.30
C VAL A 396 -3.65 -16.96 -27.29
N ASP A 397 -2.78 -16.14 -27.85
CA ASP A 397 -1.70 -16.61 -28.72
C ASP A 397 -0.48 -16.94 -27.87
N PHE A 398 0.10 -18.13 -28.11
CA PHE A 398 1.30 -18.58 -27.43
C PHE A 398 2.45 -18.65 -28.41
N LYS A 399 3.51 -17.92 -28.07
CA LYS A 399 4.77 -17.98 -28.79
C LYS A 399 5.79 -18.73 -27.95
N GLU A 400 6.31 -19.80 -28.50
CA GLU A 400 7.38 -20.57 -27.85
C GLU A 400 8.70 -19.80 -27.92
N VAL A 401 9.35 -19.66 -26.76
CA VAL A 401 10.63 -18.97 -26.59
C VAL A 401 11.64 -19.87 -25.87
N SER A 402 12.88 -19.42 -25.80
CA SER A 402 13.90 -20.11 -25.00
C SER A 402 13.50 -20.12 -23.52
N LEU A 403 13.93 -21.14 -22.78
CA LEU A 403 13.75 -21.21 -21.34
C LEU A 403 14.14 -19.89 -20.66
N TYR A 404 13.19 -19.32 -19.95
CA TYR A 404 13.38 -18.12 -19.15
C TYR A 404 12.64 -18.26 -17.79
N GLU A 405 12.63 -17.23 -16.95
CA GLU A 405 12.10 -17.30 -15.59
C GLU A 405 10.61 -17.71 -15.48
N ASN A 406 9.81 -17.48 -16.53
CA ASN A 406 8.39 -17.80 -16.56
C ASN A 406 8.04 -19.01 -17.45
N GLY A 407 9.00 -19.81 -17.89
CA GLY A 407 8.74 -20.99 -18.69
C GLY A 407 9.35 -20.99 -20.09
N ILE A 408 8.57 -21.42 -21.07
CA ILE A 408 8.90 -21.44 -22.51
C ILE A 408 7.87 -20.70 -23.37
N ASP A 409 6.88 -20.06 -22.75
CA ASP A 409 5.78 -19.40 -23.45
C ASP A 409 5.77 -17.91 -23.17
N GLU A 410 5.63 -17.12 -24.22
CA GLU A 410 5.07 -15.78 -24.17
C GLU A 410 3.60 -15.86 -24.58
N ALA A 411 2.70 -15.20 -23.82
CA ALA A 411 1.28 -15.20 -24.12
C ALA A 411 0.82 -13.78 -24.49
N GLU A 412 0.05 -13.67 -25.57
CA GLU A 412 -0.56 -12.41 -25.99
C GLU A 412 -2.07 -12.55 -26.16
N PHE A 413 -2.85 -11.65 -25.59
CA PHE A 413 -4.29 -11.61 -25.76
C PHE A 413 -4.64 -10.95 -27.09
N LEU A 414 -5.29 -11.72 -27.95
CA LEU A 414 -5.76 -11.27 -29.25
C LEU A 414 -7.28 -11.20 -29.26
N ILE A 415 -7.82 -10.20 -29.94
CA ILE A 415 -9.26 -10.01 -30.03
C ILE A 415 -9.66 -9.49 -31.42
N SER A 416 -10.81 -9.94 -31.90
CA SER A 416 -11.54 -9.37 -33.02
C SER A 416 -12.93 -8.96 -32.52
N ALA A 417 -13.33 -7.73 -32.79
CA ALA A 417 -14.66 -7.22 -32.43
C ALA A 417 -15.73 -7.57 -33.50
N ASN A 418 -15.33 -7.87 -34.72
CA ASN A 418 -16.21 -8.08 -35.84
C ASN A 418 -15.99 -9.46 -36.47
N ALA A 419 -17.08 -10.10 -36.92
CA ALA A 419 -17.01 -11.38 -37.59
C ALA A 419 -16.16 -11.30 -38.86
N GLY A 420 -15.20 -12.22 -39.01
CA GLY A 420 -14.34 -12.32 -40.18
C GLY A 420 -13.09 -11.41 -40.17
N GLU A 421 -12.89 -10.61 -39.14
CA GLU A 421 -11.64 -9.90 -38.91
C GLU A 421 -10.62 -10.83 -38.25
N ILE A 422 -9.34 -10.69 -38.62
CA ILE A 422 -8.25 -11.42 -37.99
C ILE A 422 -8.05 -10.84 -36.57
N PRO A 423 -8.04 -11.68 -35.52
CA PRO A 423 -7.75 -11.22 -34.17
C PRO A 423 -6.41 -10.49 -34.08
N LYS A 424 -6.41 -9.33 -33.41
CA LYS A 424 -5.24 -8.46 -33.23
C LYS A 424 -4.95 -8.28 -31.72
N PRO A 425 -3.72 -7.92 -31.36
CA PRO A 425 -3.41 -7.56 -29.98
C PRO A 425 -4.41 -6.57 -29.40
N ILE A 426 -4.83 -6.83 -28.16
CA ILE A 426 -5.81 -5.99 -27.45
C ILE A 426 -5.38 -4.51 -27.39
N THR A 427 -4.08 -4.23 -27.46
CA THR A 427 -3.49 -2.89 -27.56
C THR A 427 -3.85 -2.12 -28.81
N LYS A 428 -4.30 -2.81 -29.87
CA LYS A 428 -4.63 -2.22 -31.18
C LYS A 428 -6.11 -1.91 -31.37
N ILE A 429 -6.91 -2.04 -30.31
CA ILE A 429 -8.34 -1.71 -30.35
C ILE A 429 -8.50 -0.20 -30.40
N ALA A 430 -9.20 0.29 -31.41
CA ALA A 430 -9.35 1.72 -31.69
C ALA A 430 -10.50 2.39 -30.93
N SER A 431 -11.51 1.61 -30.45
CA SER A 431 -12.73 2.15 -29.82
C SER A 431 -12.64 2.09 -28.31
N GLY A 432 -12.72 3.24 -27.64
CA GLY A 432 -12.70 3.33 -26.16
C GLY A 432 -13.83 2.54 -25.50
N GLY A 433 -15.05 2.56 -26.08
CA GLY A 433 -16.18 1.81 -25.54
C GLY A 433 -16.05 0.29 -25.68
N GLU A 434 -15.43 -0.20 -26.78
CA GLU A 434 -15.12 -1.62 -26.95
C GLU A 434 -14.05 -2.05 -25.95
N LEU A 435 -12.99 -1.28 -25.82
CA LEU A 435 -11.92 -1.54 -24.85
C LEU A 435 -12.46 -1.62 -23.42
N SER A 436 -13.34 -0.70 -23.01
CA SER A 436 -13.95 -0.71 -21.68
C SER A 436 -14.76 -1.99 -21.42
N ARG A 437 -15.55 -2.46 -22.41
CA ARG A 437 -16.30 -3.72 -22.30
C ARG A 437 -15.40 -4.94 -22.22
N ILE A 438 -14.33 -4.97 -23.04
CA ILE A 438 -13.34 -6.04 -23.02
C ILE A 438 -12.64 -6.11 -21.67
N MET A 439 -12.23 -4.96 -21.15
CA MET A 439 -11.61 -4.87 -19.83
C MET A 439 -12.56 -5.35 -18.74
N LEU A 440 -13.84 -4.97 -18.81
CA LEU A 440 -14.84 -5.46 -17.86
C LEU A 440 -15.01 -6.97 -17.94
N ALA A 441 -15.13 -7.54 -19.14
CA ALA A 441 -15.27 -8.98 -19.33
C ALA A 441 -14.07 -9.75 -18.76
N LEU A 442 -12.86 -9.33 -19.11
CA LEU A 442 -11.62 -9.90 -18.58
C LEU A 442 -11.60 -9.85 -17.06
N LYS A 443 -11.84 -8.67 -16.47
CA LYS A 443 -11.86 -8.47 -15.03
C LYS A 443 -12.96 -9.30 -14.33
N THR A 444 -14.11 -9.43 -14.94
CA THR A 444 -15.19 -10.27 -14.39
C THR A 444 -14.80 -11.73 -14.32
N VAL A 445 -14.22 -12.27 -15.38
CA VAL A 445 -13.77 -13.68 -15.42
C VAL A 445 -12.64 -13.89 -14.39
N MET A 446 -11.76 -12.92 -14.25
CA MET A 446 -10.65 -12.96 -13.29
C MET A 446 -11.11 -12.76 -11.84
N ALA A 447 -12.12 -11.93 -11.58
CA ALA A 447 -12.63 -11.61 -10.25
C ALA A 447 -13.08 -12.84 -9.45
N HIS A 448 -13.56 -13.88 -10.10
CA HIS A 448 -13.92 -15.15 -9.45
C HIS A 448 -12.72 -15.91 -8.86
N LYS A 449 -11.52 -15.63 -9.35
CA LYS A 449 -10.25 -16.21 -8.87
C LYS A 449 -9.44 -15.23 -8.03
N ASP A 450 -9.74 -13.95 -8.13
CA ASP A 450 -9.08 -12.90 -7.35
C ASP A 450 -9.50 -13.01 -5.87
N LYS A 451 -8.52 -13.05 -4.98
CA LYS A 451 -8.73 -13.13 -3.53
C LYS A 451 -8.95 -11.76 -2.88
N ILE A 452 -8.85 -10.66 -3.65
CA ILE A 452 -9.01 -9.30 -3.13
C ILE A 452 -10.49 -9.02 -2.87
N GLU A 453 -10.82 -8.56 -1.67
CA GLU A 453 -12.20 -8.31 -1.24
C GLU A 453 -12.80 -7.02 -1.78
N THR A 454 -11.98 -5.99 -2.04
CA THR A 454 -12.46 -4.66 -2.48
C THR A 454 -12.00 -4.38 -3.90
N MET A 455 -12.94 -4.11 -4.78
CA MET A 455 -12.71 -3.74 -6.18
C MET A 455 -13.22 -2.32 -6.43
N ILE A 456 -12.42 -1.51 -7.08
CA ILE A 456 -12.79 -0.14 -7.48
C ILE A 456 -12.82 -0.08 -9.01
N PHE A 457 -13.94 0.38 -9.56
CA PHE A 457 -14.11 0.58 -11.00
C PHE A 457 -14.24 2.06 -11.31
N ASP A 458 -13.28 2.59 -12.06
CA ASP A 458 -13.28 3.96 -12.57
C ASP A 458 -13.43 3.97 -14.09
N GLU A 459 -14.23 4.93 -14.60
CA GLU A 459 -14.47 5.11 -16.04
C GLU A 459 -15.01 3.87 -16.77
N ILE A 460 -15.63 2.92 -16.07
CA ILE A 460 -16.19 1.71 -16.67
C ILE A 460 -17.38 2.02 -17.60
N ASP A 461 -17.96 3.18 -17.43
CA ASP A 461 -19.08 3.74 -18.19
C ASP A 461 -18.64 4.55 -19.43
N SER A 462 -17.32 4.70 -19.66
CA SER A 462 -16.81 5.41 -20.83
C SER A 462 -17.17 4.68 -22.12
N GLY A 463 -17.94 5.36 -23.00
CA GLY A 463 -18.40 4.81 -24.28
C GLY A 463 -19.47 3.72 -24.16
N VAL A 464 -20.09 3.54 -23.00
CA VAL A 464 -21.17 2.57 -22.77
C VAL A 464 -22.50 3.32 -22.57
N SER A 465 -23.57 2.88 -23.23
CA SER A 465 -24.90 3.48 -23.10
C SER A 465 -26.03 2.47 -23.28
N GLY A 466 -27.24 2.85 -22.91
CA GLY A 466 -28.46 2.08 -23.16
C GLY A 466 -28.42 0.66 -22.57
N ARG A 467 -28.64 -0.35 -23.39
CA ARG A 467 -28.71 -1.77 -22.97
C ARG A 467 -27.37 -2.28 -22.43
N ALA A 468 -26.26 -1.85 -23.01
CA ALA A 468 -24.94 -2.26 -22.55
C ALA A 468 -24.68 -1.77 -21.13
N ALA A 469 -25.10 -0.54 -20.78
CA ALA A 469 -24.97 0.00 -19.44
C ALA A 469 -25.76 -0.81 -18.39
N LEU A 470 -26.97 -1.28 -18.74
CA LEU A 470 -27.76 -2.15 -17.85
C LEU A 470 -27.05 -3.51 -17.61
N LYS A 471 -26.45 -4.07 -18.64
CA LYS A 471 -25.71 -5.34 -18.52
C LYS A 471 -24.45 -5.18 -17.68
N VAL A 472 -23.73 -4.07 -17.86
CA VAL A 472 -22.59 -3.69 -16.99
C VAL A 472 -23.05 -3.56 -15.54
N ALA A 473 -24.15 -2.84 -15.28
CA ALA A 473 -24.68 -2.65 -13.94
C ALA A 473 -25.04 -3.98 -13.25
N ASN A 474 -25.75 -4.87 -13.97
CA ASN A 474 -26.09 -6.20 -13.48
C ASN A 474 -24.83 -7.03 -13.19
N LYS A 475 -23.82 -6.93 -14.05
CA LYS A 475 -22.56 -7.65 -13.86
C LYS A 475 -21.79 -7.18 -12.63
N LEU A 476 -21.67 -5.87 -12.43
CA LEU A 476 -21.07 -5.32 -11.21
C LEU A 476 -21.83 -5.74 -9.96
N LYS A 477 -23.16 -5.77 -10.04
CA LYS A 477 -24.02 -6.28 -8.97
C LYS A 477 -23.75 -7.76 -8.67
N GLN A 478 -23.58 -8.60 -9.68
CA GLN A 478 -23.21 -10.01 -9.49
C GLN A 478 -21.82 -10.16 -8.83
N VAL A 479 -20.83 -9.40 -9.27
CA VAL A 479 -19.49 -9.39 -8.66
C VAL A 479 -19.57 -8.96 -7.19
N SER A 480 -20.44 -8.02 -6.86
CA SER A 480 -20.60 -7.52 -5.49
C SER A 480 -21.22 -8.51 -4.51
N ASN A 481 -21.82 -9.63 -4.97
CA ASN A 481 -22.38 -10.68 -4.12
C ASN A 481 -21.36 -11.48 -3.30
N GLY A 482 -20.14 -11.12 -3.27
CA GLY A 482 -19.09 -11.74 -2.45
C GLY A 482 -17.94 -10.81 -2.18
N LYS A 483 -18.02 -9.60 -2.75
CA LYS A 483 -16.97 -8.59 -2.68
C LYS A 483 -17.58 -7.22 -2.42
N GLN A 484 -16.76 -6.29 -2.00
CA GLN A 484 -17.09 -4.87 -1.99
C GLN A 484 -16.70 -4.29 -3.34
N VAL A 485 -17.65 -3.69 -4.04
CA VAL A 485 -17.45 -3.01 -5.32
C VAL A 485 -17.73 -1.52 -5.14
N LEU A 486 -16.77 -0.69 -5.47
CA LEU A 486 -16.91 0.77 -5.56
C LEU A 486 -16.86 1.16 -7.03
N CYS A 487 -17.85 1.92 -7.50
CA CYS A 487 -17.90 2.37 -8.89
C CYS A 487 -18.13 3.87 -8.96
N VAL A 488 -17.25 4.57 -9.66
CA VAL A 488 -17.45 5.98 -10.00
C VAL A 488 -18.15 6.03 -11.35
N THR A 489 -19.33 6.63 -11.42
CA THR A 489 -20.13 6.65 -12.64
C THR A 489 -20.96 7.93 -12.80
N HIS A 490 -21.33 8.19 -14.05
CA HIS A 490 -22.33 9.19 -14.42
C HIS A 490 -23.59 8.56 -15.05
N LEU A 491 -23.65 7.21 -15.13
CA LEU A 491 -24.77 6.51 -15.74
C LEU A 491 -25.86 6.14 -14.72
N SER A 492 -27.09 6.57 -14.99
CA SER A 492 -28.28 6.26 -14.20
C SER A 492 -28.52 4.74 -14.05
N GLN A 493 -28.15 3.95 -15.07
CA GLN A 493 -28.28 2.50 -15.05
C GLN A 493 -27.40 1.85 -13.96
N LEU A 494 -26.17 2.32 -13.77
CA LEU A 494 -25.29 1.80 -12.73
C LEU A 494 -25.78 2.25 -11.34
N MET A 495 -26.23 3.50 -11.24
CA MET A 495 -26.78 4.06 -9.99
C MET A 495 -27.99 3.27 -9.49
N SER A 496 -28.84 2.79 -10.40
CA SER A 496 -30.05 2.06 -10.05
C SER A 496 -29.81 0.67 -9.44
N TYR A 497 -28.68 0.03 -9.75
CA TYR A 497 -28.31 -1.30 -9.22
C TYR A 497 -27.47 -1.26 -7.95
N ALA A 498 -27.05 -0.08 -7.50
CA ALA A 498 -26.21 0.06 -6.31
C ALA A 498 -26.94 -0.37 -5.03
N ASP A 499 -26.23 -1.01 -4.10
CA ASP A 499 -26.71 -1.22 -2.73
C ASP A 499 -26.66 0.09 -1.95
N THR A 500 -25.57 0.83 -2.10
CA THR A 500 -25.37 2.14 -1.47
C THR A 500 -24.98 3.17 -2.51
N HIS A 501 -25.63 4.31 -2.48
CA HIS A 501 -25.41 5.41 -3.43
C HIS A 501 -24.90 6.65 -2.69
N TYR A 502 -23.72 7.10 -3.02
CA TYR A 502 -23.06 8.29 -2.48
C TYR A 502 -23.16 9.42 -3.50
N LEU A 503 -23.72 10.55 -3.08
CA LEU A 503 -23.74 11.77 -3.87
C LEU A 503 -22.61 12.68 -3.44
N ILE A 504 -21.81 13.11 -4.41
CA ILE A 504 -20.70 14.01 -4.23
C ILE A 504 -21.11 15.37 -4.80
N GLU A 505 -21.20 16.36 -3.93
CA GLU A 505 -21.65 17.71 -4.28
C GLU A 505 -20.61 18.76 -3.93
N LYS A 506 -20.56 19.80 -4.75
CA LYS A 506 -19.80 21.03 -4.46
C LYS A 506 -20.70 22.08 -3.85
N ALA A 507 -20.22 22.69 -2.79
CA ALA A 507 -20.83 23.89 -2.22
C ALA A 507 -19.79 25.01 -2.17
N VAL A 508 -20.19 26.21 -2.54
CA VAL A 508 -19.35 27.40 -2.38
C VAL A 508 -19.82 28.13 -1.12
N ARG A 509 -18.91 28.26 -0.13
CA ARG A 509 -19.13 29.02 1.10
C ARG A 509 -17.96 29.98 1.30
N ASP A 510 -18.22 31.22 1.57
CA ASP A 510 -17.21 32.27 1.81
C ASP A 510 -16.12 32.35 0.72
N GLY A 511 -16.52 32.19 -0.56
CA GLY A 511 -15.63 32.22 -1.71
C GLY A 511 -14.71 31.02 -1.85
N LYS A 512 -14.89 29.95 -1.03
CA LYS A 512 -14.15 28.69 -1.11
C LYS A 512 -15.09 27.56 -1.52
N THR A 513 -14.54 26.62 -2.28
CA THR A 513 -15.26 25.41 -2.70
C THR A 513 -15.04 24.31 -1.67
N TYR A 514 -16.12 23.66 -1.27
CA TYR A 514 -16.17 22.51 -0.38
C TYR A 514 -16.83 21.35 -1.12
N THR A 515 -16.39 20.15 -0.83
CA THR A 515 -17.02 18.93 -1.32
C THR A 515 -17.63 18.19 -0.15
N SER A 516 -18.89 17.81 -0.28
CA SER A 516 -19.60 16.95 0.67
C SER A 516 -19.91 15.60 0.02
N VAL A 517 -19.94 14.55 0.81
CA VAL A 517 -20.35 13.21 0.39
C VAL A 517 -21.54 12.80 1.26
N THR A 518 -22.65 12.47 0.63
CA THR A 518 -23.90 12.12 1.31
C THR A 518 -24.41 10.77 0.82
N ILE A 519 -24.81 9.90 1.74
CA ILE A 519 -25.51 8.67 1.40
C ILE A 519 -26.96 9.02 1.08
N LEU A 520 -27.40 8.60 -0.09
CA LEU A 520 -28.77 8.86 -0.54
C LEU A 520 -29.71 7.77 -0.06
N ASP A 521 -30.84 8.19 0.53
CA ASP A 521 -32.01 7.35 0.75
C ASP A 521 -32.75 7.09 -0.59
N PHE A 522 -33.84 6.35 -0.55
CA PHE A 522 -34.59 6.01 -1.76
C PHE A 522 -35.06 7.24 -2.55
N GLU A 523 -35.60 8.25 -1.87
CA GLU A 523 -36.06 9.48 -2.53
C GLU A 523 -34.90 10.33 -3.07
N GLY A 524 -33.80 10.38 -2.34
CA GLY A 524 -32.57 11.02 -2.80
C GLY A 524 -32.01 10.34 -4.05
N ARG A 525 -31.96 9.02 -4.07
CA ARG A 525 -31.53 8.21 -5.24
C ARG A 525 -32.44 8.44 -6.45
N LYS A 526 -33.75 8.45 -6.24
CA LYS A 526 -34.74 8.71 -7.27
C LYS A 526 -34.54 10.10 -7.89
N ARG A 527 -34.32 11.11 -7.07
CA ARG A 527 -34.07 12.49 -7.54
C ARG A 527 -32.74 12.58 -8.29
N GLU A 528 -31.68 11.97 -7.79
CA GLU A 528 -30.36 12.02 -8.45
C GLU A 528 -30.38 11.29 -9.79
N ILE A 529 -31.00 10.12 -9.87
CA ILE A 529 -31.18 9.40 -11.14
C ILE A 529 -32.00 10.23 -12.12
N ALA A 530 -33.11 10.85 -11.68
CA ALA A 530 -33.91 11.73 -12.50
C ALA A 530 -33.11 12.94 -12.99
N ARG A 531 -32.30 13.56 -12.14
CA ARG A 531 -31.38 14.67 -12.49
C ARG A 531 -30.41 14.26 -13.60
N VAL A 532 -29.80 13.09 -13.49
CA VAL A 532 -28.85 12.57 -14.49
C VAL A 532 -29.54 12.28 -15.82
N ILE A 533 -30.76 11.76 -15.79
CA ILE A 533 -31.55 11.48 -17.01
C ILE A 533 -32.01 12.79 -17.67
N SER A 534 -32.41 13.80 -16.87
CA SER A 534 -32.97 15.04 -17.40
C SER A 534 -31.93 15.95 -18.05
N GLY A 535 -30.71 15.98 -17.48
CA GLY A 535 -29.70 16.98 -17.84
C GLY A 535 -30.10 18.43 -17.57
N GLY A 536 -31.26 18.66 -16.93
CA GLY A 536 -31.83 19.98 -16.63
C GLY A 536 -32.92 19.90 -15.54
N GLU A 537 -34.06 20.57 -15.75
CA GLU A 537 -35.20 20.53 -14.82
C GLU A 537 -35.82 19.12 -14.75
N ILE A 538 -36.07 18.65 -13.53
CA ILE A 538 -36.62 17.32 -13.29
C ILE A 538 -38.14 17.37 -13.49
N THR A 539 -38.65 16.53 -14.42
CA THR A 539 -40.09 16.35 -14.66
C THR A 539 -40.65 15.17 -13.87
N GLN A 540 -41.97 15.12 -13.69
CA GLN A 540 -42.63 14.00 -13.03
C GLN A 540 -42.41 12.67 -13.74
N ALA A 541 -42.40 12.66 -15.08
CA ALA A 541 -42.14 11.46 -15.89
C ALA A 541 -40.72 10.93 -15.66
N GLN A 542 -39.73 11.79 -15.44
CA GLN A 542 -38.36 11.35 -15.14
C GLN A 542 -38.23 10.79 -13.72
N LEU A 543 -39.00 11.30 -12.76
CA LEU A 543 -39.06 10.71 -11.43
C LEU A 543 -39.70 9.32 -11.47
N GLU A 544 -40.76 9.12 -12.24
CA GLU A 544 -41.41 7.82 -12.43
C GLU A 544 -40.47 6.81 -13.12
N ASN A 545 -39.74 7.25 -14.16
CA ASN A 545 -38.72 6.43 -14.81
C ASN A 545 -37.57 6.06 -13.84
N ALA A 546 -37.09 7.02 -13.07
CA ALA A 546 -36.06 6.78 -12.05
C ALA A 546 -36.51 5.76 -11.00
N GLU A 547 -37.77 5.84 -10.58
CA GLU A 547 -38.36 4.86 -9.66
C GLU A 547 -38.48 3.46 -10.28
N GLU A 548 -38.89 3.35 -11.53
CA GLU A 548 -38.93 2.08 -12.26
C GLU A 548 -37.52 1.46 -12.40
N MET A 549 -36.52 2.29 -12.69
CA MET A 549 -35.12 1.85 -12.74
C MET A 549 -34.65 1.30 -11.39
N LEU A 550 -34.97 1.96 -10.28
CA LEU A 550 -34.61 1.50 -8.93
C LEU A 550 -35.29 0.17 -8.58
N LYS A 551 -36.56 -0.01 -8.94
CA LYS A 551 -37.29 -1.28 -8.78
C LYS A 551 -36.64 -2.41 -9.58
N THR A 552 -36.27 -2.11 -10.83
CA THR A 552 -35.60 -3.07 -11.71
C THR A 552 -34.19 -3.44 -11.19
N GLY A 553 -33.49 -2.50 -10.56
CA GLY A 553 -32.20 -2.72 -9.93
C GLY A 553 -32.24 -3.54 -8.63
N GLY A 554 -33.43 -3.88 -8.14
CA GLY A 554 -33.60 -4.70 -6.93
C GLY A 554 -33.38 -3.95 -5.62
N VAL A 555 -33.66 -2.65 -5.61
CA VAL A 555 -33.49 -1.75 -4.45
C VAL A 555 -34.74 -1.73 -3.54
N LEU A 556 -35.82 -2.43 -3.92
CA LEU A 556 -37.06 -2.61 -3.12
C LEU A 556 -37.20 -4.04 -2.68
#